data_0bfcc57607912c0353de57c5b09c96e5
#
_entry.id   0bfcc57607912c0353de57c5b09c96e5
#
_cell.length_a   1.000
_cell.length_b   1.000
_cell.length_c   1.000
_cell.angle_alpha   90.00
_cell.angle_beta   90.00
_cell.angle_gamma   90.00
#
_symmetry.space_group_name_H-M   'P 1'
#
loop_
_entity.id
_entity.type
_entity.pdbx_description
1 polymer ?
#
loop_
_entity_poly.entity_id
_entity_poly.type
_entity_poly.pdbx_seq_one_letter_code
_entity_poly.pdbx_strand_id
1 'polypeptide(L)'
;YTDQDISVCGTCGNINPELILTIIDAKKIDDSGNQTNIRKITPKEWHELYVASRPKFQEVKPTPLPPNHQQKPSIWKQFCIFLERNIKTKLTNKQYLCIALLETPLLAVIVALLTRFVPDDGYSLLANKNLVSYIFMAVIVATFTGLSISAEEIIKDRTLLKRERFLRLSRGSYLSSKMFYLLCISAIQSLLFIVVGNLLIGIGSEMFLTWWITLWATSFLANLTGLVLSQSLNSIVAIYITIPLLLIPQILLCGLVVKFDDLSRSASSRNIVPLIGEVIPSRWAFEALVTEQFRNNSYNRLFFTVEKEKFLAQYYRNVHADEVRSLINSLNLIPEKREKNTRTIHNELAVLSRAARIAPYTSKESYESYMDKVEKALHTRSDNFTALLEKKRKEVIQEHGSEWLNTLKK
;
A
#
# COMPACT_ATOMS: atom_id res chain seq x y z
N TYR A 1 62.21 3.90 -12.24
CA TYR A 1 62.13 5.15 -11.52
C TYR A 1 62.59 5.07 -10.07
N THR A 2 62.74 3.90 -9.51
CA THR A 2 63.28 3.67 -8.16
C THR A 2 64.17 2.43 -8.21
N ASP A 3 65.31 2.46 -7.58
CA ASP A 3 66.18 1.29 -7.40
C ASP A 3 65.60 0.25 -6.42
N GLN A 4 64.34 0.37 -6.08
CA GLN A 4 63.65 -0.62 -5.27
C GLN A 4 63.06 -1.71 -6.16
N ASP A 5 63.46 -2.95 -5.91
CA ASP A 5 62.91 -4.14 -6.52
C ASP A 5 61.41 -4.20 -6.30
N ILE A 6 60.65 -3.78 -7.32
CA ILE A 6 59.24 -4.01 -7.35
C ILE A 6 59.08 -5.51 -7.61
N SER A 7 58.87 -6.30 -6.56
CA SER A 7 58.71 -7.73 -6.70
C SER A 7 57.47 -8.04 -7.54
N VAL A 8 57.73 -8.38 -8.78
CA VAL A 8 56.69 -8.93 -9.68
C VAL A 8 56.39 -10.33 -9.19
N CYS A 9 55.12 -10.66 -8.99
CA CYS A 9 54.74 -12.01 -8.63
C CYS A 9 55.24 -13.00 -9.68
N GLY A 10 56.16 -13.91 -9.29
CA GLY A 10 56.78 -14.87 -10.19
C GLY A 10 55.82 -15.86 -10.85
N THR A 11 54.59 -15.98 -10.31
CA THR A 11 53.59 -16.93 -10.79
C THR A 11 52.56 -16.27 -11.75
N CYS A 12 52.16 -15.01 -11.51
CA CYS A 12 51.08 -14.37 -12.28
C CYS A 12 51.56 -13.08 -13.03
N GLY A 13 52.77 -12.63 -12.80
CA GLY A 13 53.30 -11.40 -13.42
C GLY A 13 52.68 -10.11 -12.92
N ASN A 14 51.79 -10.15 -11.92
CA ASN A 14 51.09 -8.97 -11.42
C ASN A 14 51.96 -8.21 -10.41
N ILE A 15 51.95 -6.90 -10.51
CA ILE A 15 52.59 -5.97 -9.55
C ILE A 15 51.52 -5.57 -8.51
N ASN A 16 51.87 -5.61 -7.24
CA ASN A 16 50.98 -5.14 -6.17
C ASN A 16 50.76 -3.61 -6.28
N PRO A 17 49.54 -3.14 -6.57
CA PRO A 17 49.24 -1.71 -6.68
C PRO A 17 49.58 -0.91 -5.41
N GLU A 18 49.51 -1.52 -4.23
CA GLU A 18 49.80 -0.89 -2.95
C GLU A 18 51.27 -0.51 -2.85
N LEU A 19 52.18 -1.32 -3.39
CA LEU A 19 53.60 -0.98 -3.43
C LEU A 19 53.87 0.28 -4.25
N ILE A 20 53.23 0.40 -5.42
CA ILE A 20 53.32 1.59 -6.27
C ILE A 20 52.82 2.83 -5.53
N LEU A 21 51.69 2.73 -4.85
CA LEU A 21 51.10 3.84 -4.08
C LEU A 21 52.01 4.21 -2.89
N THR A 22 52.57 3.23 -2.20
CA THR A 22 53.50 3.45 -1.11
C THR A 22 54.76 4.18 -1.56
N ILE A 23 55.33 3.84 -2.72
CA ILE A 23 56.49 4.51 -3.31
C ILE A 23 56.15 5.97 -3.69
N ILE A 24 54.97 6.20 -4.27
CA ILE A 24 54.54 7.54 -4.69
C ILE A 24 54.27 8.45 -3.45
N ASP A 25 53.73 7.89 -2.38
CA ASP A 25 53.41 8.64 -1.14
C ASP A 25 54.51 8.58 -0.09
N ALA A 26 55.68 8.01 -0.42
CA ALA A 26 56.82 7.93 0.52
C ALA A 26 57.19 9.30 1.06
N LYS A 27 57.28 9.41 2.38
CA LYS A 27 57.60 10.66 3.10
C LYS A 27 59.09 10.71 3.47
N LYS A 28 59.63 11.93 3.60
CA LYS A 28 60.98 12.14 4.10
C LYS A 28 61.03 11.75 5.58
N ILE A 29 62.13 11.12 5.98
CA ILE A 29 62.40 10.75 7.35
C ILE A 29 63.29 11.85 7.95
N ASP A 30 62.94 12.35 9.13
CA ASP A 30 63.72 13.34 9.89
C ASP A 30 64.92 12.68 10.59
N ASP A 31 65.90 13.46 11.00
CA ASP A 31 67.12 12.98 11.68
C ASP A 31 66.77 12.17 12.95
N SER A 32 65.62 12.33 13.49
CA SER A 32 65.03 11.58 14.63
C SER A 32 64.35 10.25 14.27
N GLY A 33 64.30 9.84 12.99
CA GLY A 33 63.69 8.62 12.52
C GLY A 33 62.18 8.70 12.33
N ASN A 34 61.55 9.88 12.50
CA ASN A 34 60.10 10.06 12.35
C ASN A 34 59.76 10.49 10.91
N GLN A 35 58.59 10.00 10.42
CA GLN A 35 58.08 10.42 9.11
C GLN A 35 57.60 11.87 9.16
N THR A 36 58.13 12.70 8.29
CA THR A 36 57.66 14.09 8.10
C THR A 36 56.41 14.13 7.22
N ASN A 37 55.68 15.26 7.22
CA ASN A 37 54.56 15.46 6.30
C ASN A 37 54.97 15.81 4.86
N ILE A 38 56.26 15.83 4.56
CA ILE A 38 56.83 16.22 3.26
C ILE A 38 57.11 14.94 2.46
N ARG A 39 56.59 14.84 1.25
CA ARG A 39 56.85 13.72 0.34
C ARG A 39 58.30 13.69 -0.10
N LYS A 40 58.87 12.48 -0.24
CA LYS A 40 60.23 12.24 -0.70
C LYS A 40 60.45 12.81 -2.10
N ILE A 41 59.46 12.59 -2.99
CA ILE A 41 59.42 13.13 -4.36
C ILE A 41 58.10 13.89 -4.50
N THR A 42 58.16 15.13 -4.95
CA THR A 42 56.98 15.95 -5.14
C THR A 42 56.22 15.54 -6.39
N PRO A 43 54.89 15.81 -6.48
CA PRO A 43 54.12 15.54 -7.70
C PRO A 43 54.71 16.20 -8.97
N LYS A 44 55.40 17.35 -8.80
CA LYS A 44 56.05 18.07 -9.89
C LYS A 44 57.27 17.32 -10.41
N GLU A 45 58.11 16.84 -9.50
CA GLU A 45 59.28 16.00 -9.83
C GLU A 45 58.86 14.69 -10.48
N TRP A 46 57.79 14.03 -10.02
CA TRP A 46 57.22 12.85 -10.69
C TRP A 46 56.75 13.15 -12.11
N HIS A 47 56.17 14.32 -12.34
CA HIS A 47 55.76 14.75 -13.65
C HIS A 47 56.96 14.97 -14.57
N GLU A 48 58.03 15.63 -14.07
CA GLU A 48 59.24 15.87 -14.84
C GLU A 48 59.96 14.57 -15.19
N LEU A 49 60.04 13.62 -14.26
CA LEU A 49 60.57 12.29 -14.51
C LEU A 49 59.77 11.53 -15.61
N TYR A 50 58.44 11.63 -15.51
CA TYR A 50 57.56 11.02 -16.53
C TYR A 50 57.77 11.66 -17.90
N VAL A 51 57.83 12.97 -18.01
CA VAL A 51 58.02 13.68 -19.27
C VAL A 51 59.40 13.33 -19.88
N ALA A 52 60.45 13.23 -19.06
CA ALA A 52 61.81 12.87 -19.50
C ALA A 52 61.90 11.43 -20.00
N SER A 53 61.17 10.51 -19.39
CA SER A 53 61.15 9.09 -19.74
C SER A 53 60.05 8.69 -20.74
N ARG A 54 59.17 9.61 -21.07
CA ARG A 54 58.06 9.36 -21.97
C ARG A 54 58.55 8.90 -23.32
N PRO A 55 58.19 7.69 -23.80
CA PRO A 55 58.49 7.26 -25.15
C PRO A 55 57.86 8.25 -26.11
N LYS A 56 58.63 8.71 -27.12
CA LYS A 56 58.07 9.56 -28.17
C LYS A 56 56.93 8.81 -28.80
N PHE A 57 55.72 9.36 -28.69
CA PHE A 57 54.54 8.78 -29.37
C PHE A 57 54.86 8.71 -30.87
N GLN A 58 54.98 7.50 -31.38
CA GLN A 58 54.89 7.30 -32.82
C GLN A 58 53.45 7.62 -33.21
N GLU A 59 53.26 8.46 -34.23
CA GLU A 59 51.94 8.69 -34.82
C GLU A 59 51.42 7.35 -35.34
N VAL A 60 50.52 6.78 -34.55
CA VAL A 60 49.83 5.54 -34.97
C VAL A 60 48.91 5.93 -36.09
N LYS A 61 49.18 5.41 -37.32
CA LYS A 61 48.27 5.56 -38.43
C LYS A 61 46.86 5.11 -37.97
N PRO A 62 45.84 5.91 -38.26
CA PRO A 62 44.46 5.54 -37.84
C PRO A 62 44.10 4.23 -38.54
N THR A 63 44.13 3.14 -37.79
CA THR A 63 43.60 1.86 -38.22
C THR A 63 42.11 1.87 -38.05
N PRO A 64 41.32 1.42 -39.04
CA PRO A 64 39.87 1.32 -38.88
C PRO A 64 39.56 0.46 -37.66
N LEU A 65 38.68 0.97 -36.79
CA LEU A 65 38.22 0.24 -35.60
C LEU A 65 37.67 -1.13 -36.05
N PRO A 66 38.02 -2.22 -35.37
CA PRO A 66 37.47 -3.53 -35.70
C PRO A 66 35.94 -3.45 -35.62
N PRO A 67 35.24 -4.14 -36.57
CA PRO A 67 33.78 -4.12 -36.56
C PRO A 67 33.24 -4.57 -35.20
N ASN A 68 32.35 -3.77 -34.66
CA ASN A 68 31.75 -4.08 -33.36
C ASN A 68 30.72 -5.22 -33.51
N HIS A 69 31.13 -6.43 -33.22
CA HIS A 69 30.27 -7.62 -33.23
C HIS A 69 29.39 -7.76 -31.99
N GLN A 70 29.57 -6.89 -31.00
CA GLN A 70 28.76 -6.92 -29.78
C GLN A 70 27.38 -6.33 -30.04
N GLN A 71 26.41 -7.19 -30.34
CA GLN A 71 25.00 -6.81 -30.39
C GLN A 71 24.41 -6.79 -28.98
N LYS A 72 23.69 -5.71 -28.65
CA LYS A 72 22.93 -5.66 -27.40
C LYS A 72 21.85 -6.73 -27.40
N PRO A 73 21.68 -7.49 -26.30
CA PRO A 73 20.58 -8.44 -26.18
C PRO A 73 19.24 -7.72 -26.35
N SER A 74 18.22 -8.40 -26.86
CA SER A 74 16.87 -7.86 -26.96
C SER A 74 16.35 -7.47 -25.57
N ILE A 75 15.41 -6.53 -25.48
CA ILE A 75 14.80 -6.05 -24.24
C ILE A 75 14.21 -7.21 -23.44
N TRP A 76 13.55 -8.16 -24.11
CA TRP A 76 12.98 -9.34 -23.49
C TRP A 76 14.05 -10.28 -22.89
N LYS A 77 15.13 -10.52 -23.61
CA LYS A 77 16.24 -11.32 -23.10
C LYS A 77 16.89 -10.67 -21.87
N GLN A 78 17.05 -9.35 -21.89
CA GLN A 78 17.53 -8.61 -20.72
C GLN A 78 16.58 -8.74 -19.53
N PHE A 79 15.26 -8.64 -19.74
CA PHE A 79 14.25 -8.84 -18.70
C PHE A 79 14.39 -10.23 -18.06
N CYS A 80 14.46 -11.29 -18.86
CA CYS A 80 14.60 -12.67 -18.35
C CYS A 80 15.88 -12.84 -17.52
N ILE A 81 17.01 -12.30 -17.99
CA ILE A 81 18.29 -12.37 -17.27
C ILE A 81 18.20 -11.62 -15.93
N PHE A 82 17.61 -10.41 -15.91
CA PHE A 82 17.43 -9.67 -14.68
C PHE A 82 16.48 -10.38 -13.71
N LEU A 83 15.41 -10.95 -14.21
CA LEU A 83 14.45 -11.70 -13.40
C LEU A 83 15.10 -12.96 -12.79
N GLU A 84 15.81 -13.74 -13.58
CA GLU A 84 16.53 -14.93 -13.12
C GLU A 84 17.57 -14.58 -12.05
N ARG A 85 18.37 -13.52 -12.28
CA ARG A 85 19.33 -13.00 -11.30
C ARG A 85 18.65 -12.61 -10.00
N ASN A 86 17.53 -11.88 -10.09
CA ASN A 86 16.78 -11.43 -8.91
C ASN A 86 16.23 -12.61 -8.11
N ILE A 87 15.59 -13.56 -8.78
CA ILE A 87 15.04 -14.76 -8.14
C ILE A 87 16.16 -15.57 -7.46
N LYS A 88 17.25 -15.86 -8.15
CA LYS A 88 18.38 -16.61 -7.58
C LYS A 88 18.98 -15.93 -6.35
N THR A 89 19.20 -14.61 -6.43
CA THR A 89 19.71 -13.81 -5.30
C THR A 89 18.79 -13.88 -4.09
N LYS A 90 17.47 -13.80 -4.28
CA LYS A 90 16.50 -13.85 -3.19
C LYS A 90 16.36 -15.26 -2.59
N LEU A 91 16.32 -16.30 -3.43
CA LEU A 91 16.22 -17.68 -2.97
C LEU A 91 17.47 -18.12 -2.21
N THR A 92 18.64 -17.60 -2.55
CA THR A 92 19.88 -17.90 -1.84
C THR A 92 19.94 -17.21 -0.47
N ASN A 93 19.26 -16.09 -0.30
CA ASN A 93 19.18 -15.37 0.98
C ASN A 93 18.11 -15.97 1.89
N LYS A 94 18.48 -16.97 2.70
CA LYS A 94 17.57 -17.67 3.61
C LYS A 94 16.88 -16.75 4.61
N GLN A 95 17.58 -15.74 5.12
CA GLN A 95 17.01 -14.77 6.06
C GLN A 95 15.90 -13.95 5.41
N TYR A 96 16.13 -13.44 4.21
CA TYR A 96 15.12 -12.71 3.44
C TYR A 96 13.89 -13.58 3.17
N LEU A 97 14.11 -14.84 2.74
CA LEU A 97 13.02 -15.74 2.42
C LEU A 97 12.18 -16.09 3.66
N CYS A 98 12.84 -16.33 4.78
CA CYS A 98 12.18 -16.60 6.06
C CYS A 98 11.31 -15.42 6.48
N ILE A 99 11.85 -14.20 6.47
CA ILE A 99 11.09 -12.99 6.83
C ILE A 99 9.92 -12.80 5.85
N ALA A 100 10.17 -12.80 4.55
CA ALA A 100 9.16 -12.54 3.53
C ALA A 100 7.97 -13.53 3.56
N LEU A 101 8.21 -14.80 3.94
CA LEU A 101 7.17 -15.83 3.99
C LEU A 101 6.51 -15.96 5.36
N LEU A 102 7.22 -15.70 6.47
CA LEU A 102 6.69 -15.88 7.83
C LEU A 102 6.04 -14.61 8.39
N GLU A 103 6.48 -13.43 7.97
CA GLU A 103 5.94 -12.16 8.45
C GLU A 103 4.42 -12.08 8.27
N THR A 104 3.95 -12.40 7.07
CA THR A 104 2.52 -12.28 6.72
C THR A 104 1.63 -13.25 7.49
N PRO A 105 1.88 -14.56 7.55
CA PRO A 105 1.05 -15.47 8.34
C PRO A 105 1.14 -15.20 9.85
N LEU A 106 2.29 -14.74 10.36
CA LEU A 106 2.41 -14.34 11.77
C LEU A 106 1.49 -13.14 12.07
N LEU A 107 1.52 -12.11 11.24
CA LEU A 107 0.62 -10.97 11.38
C LEU A 107 -0.85 -11.38 11.21
N ALA A 108 -1.15 -12.33 10.30
CA ALA A 108 -2.50 -12.86 10.13
C ALA A 108 -3.01 -13.54 11.41
N VAL A 109 -2.19 -14.35 12.06
CA VAL A 109 -2.53 -14.98 13.35
C VAL A 109 -2.78 -13.93 14.42
N ILE A 110 -1.88 -12.97 14.58
CA ILE A 110 -2.01 -11.91 15.60
C ILE A 110 -3.30 -11.12 15.37
N VAL A 111 -3.54 -10.65 14.15
CA VAL A 111 -4.74 -9.86 13.82
C VAL A 111 -6.00 -10.70 14.03
N ALA A 112 -6.02 -11.95 13.57
CA ALA A 112 -7.17 -12.83 13.71
C ALA A 112 -7.50 -13.10 15.19
N LEU A 113 -6.49 -13.43 16.03
CA LEU A 113 -6.70 -13.70 17.45
C LEU A 113 -7.20 -12.47 18.21
N LEU A 114 -6.65 -11.29 17.92
CA LEU A 114 -7.05 -10.05 18.59
C LEU A 114 -8.45 -9.57 18.17
N THR A 115 -8.89 -9.86 16.96
CA THR A 115 -10.20 -9.41 16.45
C THR A 115 -11.30 -10.46 16.58
N ARG A 116 -10.97 -11.70 16.92
CA ARG A 116 -11.95 -12.77 17.12
C ARG A 116 -12.71 -12.58 18.43
N PHE A 117 -13.91 -11.99 18.34
CA PHE A 117 -14.81 -11.87 19.48
C PHE A 117 -15.68 -13.12 19.59
N VAL A 118 -15.65 -13.76 20.77
CA VAL A 118 -16.43 -14.96 21.07
C VAL A 118 -17.49 -14.58 22.11
N PRO A 119 -18.80 -14.50 21.73
CA PRO A 119 -19.90 -14.32 22.70
C PRO A 119 -20.08 -15.56 23.58
N ASP A 120 -20.86 -15.43 24.67
CA ASP A 120 -21.16 -16.51 25.60
C ASP A 120 -21.87 -17.71 24.92
N ASP A 121 -22.68 -17.44 23.87
CA ASP A 121 -23.42 -18.45 23.09
C ASP A 121 -22.55 -19.20 22.06
N GLY A 122 -21.24 -18.96 22.04
CA GLY A 122 -20.29 -19.53 21.08
C GLY A 122 -19.96 -18.62 19.90
N TYR A 123 -18.90 -18.98 19.16
CA TYR A 123 -18.43 -18.16 18.04
C TYR A 123 -19.38 -18.24 16.84
N SER A 124 -19.73 -17.07 16.32
CA SER A 124 -20.39 -16.89 15.03
C SER A 124 -19.77 -15.69 14.29
N LEU A 125 -19.53 -15.84 12.99
CA LEU A 125 -18.97 -14.76 12.16
C LEU A 125 -19.85 -13.51 12.19
N LEU A 126 -21.17 -13.65 12.16
CA LEU A 126 -22.13 -12.56 12.18
C LEU A 126 -22.22 -11.85 13.54
N ALA A 127 -21.91 -12.55 14.64
CA ALA A 127 -21.87 -11.98 15.98
C ALA A 127 -20.52 -11.30 16.30
N ASN A 128 -19.53 -11.46 15.43
CA ASN A 128 -18.23 -10.85 15.63
C ASN A 128 -18.27 -9.34 15.35
N LYS A 129 -18.38 -8.56 16.41
CA LYS A 129 -18.41 -7.08 16.36
C LYS A 129 -17.14 -6.48 15.76
N ASN A 130 -16.02 -7.22 15.79
CA ASN A 130 -14.73 -6.75 15.34
C ASN A 130 -14.40 -7.17 13.89
N LEU A 131 -15.36 -7.74 13.15
CA LEU A 131 -15.14 -8.20 11.79
C LEU A 131 -14.68 -7.06 10.85
N VAL A 132 -15.28 -5.88 10.99
CA VAL A 132 -14.88 -4.69 10.21
C VAL A 132 -13.45 -4.27 10.53
N SER A 133 -13.06 -4.35 11.81
CA SER A 133 -11.69 -4.06 12.24
C SER A 133 -10.70 -5.10 11.70
N TYR A 134 -11.09 -6.38 11.62
CA TYR A 134 -10.27 -7.42 10.98
C TYR A 134 -10.03 -7.11 9.51
N ILE A 135 -11.08 -6.76 8.74
CA ILE A 135 -10.96 -6.41 7.33
C ILE A 135 -10.00 -5.22 7.14
N PHE A 136 -10.16 -4.20 7.97
CA PHE A 136 -9.31 -3.03 7.95
C PHE A 136 -7.84 -3.38 8.21
N MET A 137 -7.58 -4.15 9.26
CA MET A 137 -6.22 -4.56 9.62
C MET A 137 -5.60 -5.47 8.55
N ALA A 138 -6.39 -6.31 7.87
CA ALA A 138 -5.93 -7.11 6.74
C ALA A 138 -5.39 -6.23 5.60
N VAL A 139 -6.09 -5.16 5.27
CA VAL A 139 -5.66 -4.19 4.24
C VAL A 139 -4.38 -3.45 4.67
N ILE A 140 -4.31 -3.05 5.94
CA ILE A 140 -3.11 -2.36 6.47
C ILE A 140 -1.90 -3.31 6.48
N VAL A 141 -2.07 -4.57 6.88
CA VAL A 141 -1.01 -5.58 6.81
C VAL A 141 -0.53 -5.78 5.37
N ALA A 142 -1.46 -5.93 4.41
CA ALA A 142 -1.09 -6.07 3.00
C ALA A 142 -0.30 -4.86 2.47
N THR A 143 -0.69 -3.65 2.88
CA THR A 143 0.02 -2.42 2.52
C THR A 143 1.40 -2.35 3.18
N PHE A 144 1.49 -2.68 4.46
CA PHE A 144 2.73 -2.66 5.22
C PHE A 144 3.75 -3.67 4.67
N THR A 145 3.34 -4.92 4.47
CA THR A 145 4.23 -5.98 3.95
C THR A 145 4.73 -5.66 2.55
N GLY A 146 3.86 -5.09 1.69
CA GLY A 146 4.26 -4.62 0.37
C GLY A 146 5.33 -3.53 0.43
N LEU A 147 5.11 -2.47 1.22
CA LEU A 147 6.07 -1.39 1.41
C LEU A 147 7.40 -1.90 1.98
N SER A 148 7.34 -2.76 2.99
CA SER A 148 8.52 -3.29 3.68
C SER A 148 9.44 -4.07 2.76
N ILE A 149 8.91 -4.98 1.95
CA ILE A 149 9.70 -5.83 1.05
C ILE A 149 10.32 -5.04 -0.09
N SER A 150 9.60 -4.09 -0.66
CA SER A 150 10.04 -3.33 -1.83
C SER A 150 10.98 -2.17 -1.49
N ALA A 151 10.96 -1.71 -0.25
CA ALA A 151 11.67 -0.53 0.20
C ALA A 151 13.19 -0.56 -0.04
N GLU A 152 13.82 -1.73 0.07
CA GLU A 152 15.26 -1.88 -0.10
C GLU A 152 15.71 -2.38 -1.49
N GLU A 153 14.76 -2.71 -2.37
CA GLU A 153 15.05 -3.41 -3.62
C GLU A 153 16.00 -2.66 -4.56
N ILE A 154 15.80 -1.36 -4.75
CA ILE A 154 16.62 -0.58 -5.67
C ILE A 154 17.86 -0.01 -4.96
N ILE A 155 17.73 0.39 -3.70
CA ILE A 155 18.86 1.00 -2.98
C ILE A 155 20.01 0.01 -2.79
N LYS A 156 19.72 -1.27 -2.53
CA LYS A 156 20.73 -2.33 -2.43
C LYS A 156 21.44 -2.57 -3.76
N ASP A 157 20.74 -2.42 -4.87
CA ASP A 157 21.30 -2.66 -6.20
C ASP A 157 22.05 -1.45 -6.79
N ARG A 158 22.03 -0.29 -6.15
CA ARG A 158 22.65 0.96 -6.69
C ARG A 158 24.13 0.81 -7.04
N THR A 159 24.89 0.14 -6.20
CA THR A 159 26.32 -0.08 -6.42
C THR A 159 26.54 -0.95 -7.65
N LEU A 160 25.74 -2.00 -7.81
CA LEU A 160 25.76 -2.88 -8.94
C LEU A 160 25.35 -2.15 -10.24
N LEU A 161 24.26 -1.40 -10.20
CA LEU A 161 23.79 -0.59 -11.32
C LEU A 161 24.79 0.47 -11.78
N LYS A 162 25.56 1.06 -10.84
CA LYS A 162 26.67 1.98 -11.18
C LYS A 162 27.76 1.25 -11.95
N ARG A 163 28.13 0.04 -11.54
CA ARG A 163 29.15 -0.79 -12.21
C ARG A 163 28.68 -1.26 -13.59
N GLU A 164 27.41 -1.62 -13.72
CA GLU A 164 26.83 -2.10 -14.99
C GLU A 164 26.45 -0.97 -15.95
N ARG A 165 26.60 0.28 -15.56
CA ARG A 165 26.21 1.45 -16.38
C ARG A 165 26.90 1.51 -17.75
N PHE A 166 28.14 1.07 -17.83
CA PHE A 166 28.91 1.05 -19.11
C PHE A 166 28.34 0.06 -20.12
N LEU A 167 27.62 -1.00 -19.67
CA LEU A 167 26.99 -1.98 -20.55
C LEU A 167 25.76 -1.41 -21.27
N ARG A 168 25.29 -0.21 -20.91
CA ARG A 168 24.10 0.47 -21.47
C ARG A 168 22.86 -0.43 -21.54
N LEU A 169 22.64 -1.24 -20.51
CA LEU A 169 21.47 -2.11 -20.39
C LEU A 169 20.18 -1.30 -20.23
N SER A 170 19.05 -1.91 -20.64
CA SER A 170 17.73 -1.31 -20.54
C SER A 170 17.28 -1.16 -19.08
N ARG A 171 17.10 0.07 -18.62
CA ARG A 171 16.54 0.36 -17.29
C ARG A 171 15.10 -0.13 -17.16
N GLY A 172 14.33 -0.07 -18.25
CA GLY A 172 12.97 -0.60 -18.30
C GLY A 172 12.93 -2.10 -18.01
N SER A 173 13.81 -2.89 -18.68
CA SER A 173 13.88 -4.34 -18.43
C SER A 173 14.27 -4.66 -16.98
N TYR A 174 15.18 -3.89 -16.38
CA TYR A 174 15.54 -4.05 -14.98
C TYR A 174 14.34 -3.76 -14.06
N LEU A 175 13.68 -2.61 -14.23
CA LEU A 175 12.54 -2.22 -13.39
C LEU A 175 11.37 -3.18 -13.56
N SER A 176 11.03 -3.57 -14.79
CA SER A 176 9.95 -4.52 -15.05
C SER A 176 10.22 -5.90 -14.41
N SER A 177 11.50 -6.35 -14.41
CA SER A 177 11.85 -7.61 -13.72
C SER A 177 11.65 -7.54 -12.20
N LYS A 178 11.95 -6.39 -11.58
CA LYS A 178 11.68 -6.15 -10.16
C LYS A 178 10.18 -6.11 -9.88
N MET A 179 9.42 -5.37 -10.69
CA MET A 179 7.96 -5.29 -10.55
C MET A 179 7.30 -6.67 -10.69
N PHE A 180 7.74 -7.48 -11.66
CA PHE A 180 7.20 -8.83 -11.86
C PHE A 180 7.50 -9.75 -10.67
N TYR A 181 8.74 -9.71 -10.16
CA TYR A 181 9.09 -10.45 -8.95
C TYR A 181 8.22 -10.05 -7.75
N LEU A 182 8.04 -8.75 -7.52
CA LEU A 182 7.21 -8.22 -6.42
C LEU A 182 5.72 -8.56 -6.62
N LEU A 183 5.24 -8.61 -7.85
CA LEU A 183 3.90 -9.08 -8.18
C LEU A 183 3.69 -10.52 -7.73
N CYS A 184 4.66 -11.41 -8.00
CA CYS A 184 4.57 -12.81 -7.62
C CYS A 184 4.69 -13.01 -6.10
N ILE A 185 5.62 -12.32 -5.44
CA ILE A 185 5.78 -12.46 -3.99
C ILE A 185 4.58 -11.94 -3.21
N SER A 186 3.98 -10.80 -3.65
CA SER A 186 2.77 -10.27 -3.04
C SER A 186 1.57 -11.20 -3.22
N ALA A 187 1.47 -11.93 -4.34
CA ALA A 187 0.44 -12.94 -4.54
C ALA A 187 0.55 -14.09 -3.51
N ILE A 188 1.77 -14.54 -3.25
CA ILE A 188 2.03 -15.59 -2.26
C ILE A 188 1.72 -15.07 -0.85
N GLN A 189 2.17 -13.87 -0.51
CA GLN A 189 1.93 -13.28 0.81
C GLN A 189 0.45 -13.05 1.10
N SER A 190 -0.29 -12.46 0.17
CA SER A 190 -1.72 -12.28 0.32
C SER A 190 -2.47 -13.61 0.43
N LEU A 191 -2.03 -14.63 -0.30
CA LEU A 191 -2.54 -15.98 -0.18
C LEU A 191 -2.32 -16.56 1.23
N LEU A 192 -1.10 -16.45 1.75
CA LEU A 192 -0.76 -16.93 3.10
C LEU A 192 -1.55 -16.21 4.17
N PHE A 193 -1.74 -14.88 4.03
CA PHE A 193 -2.58 -14.10 4.96
C PHE A 193 -4.01 -14.65 5.00
N ILE A 194 -4.62 -14.87 3.84
CA ILE A 194 -6.02 -15.30 3.74
C ILE A 194 -6.19 -16.73 4.26
N VAL A 195 -5.32 -17.64 3.85
CA VAL A 195 -5.39 -19.03 4.30
C VAL A 195 -5.33 -19.12 5.82
N VAL A 196 -4.44 -18.37 6.46
CA VAL A 196 -4.29 -18.40 7.93
C VAL A 196 -5.35 -17.54 8.61
N GLY A 197 -5.51 -16.28 8.20
CA GLY A 197 -6.36 -15.30 8.88
C GLY A 197 -7.85 -15.61 8.71
N ASN A 198 -8.31 -15.84 7.48
CA ASN A 198 -9.72 -16.12 7.23
C ASN A 198 -10.16 -17.45 7.82
N LEU A 199 -9.26 -18.47 7.83
CA LEU A 199 -9.54 -19.73 8.51
C LEU A 199 -9.76 -19.55 10.01
N LEU A 200 -8.96 -18.72 10.67
CA LEU A 200 -9.09 -18.45 12.11
C LEU A 200 -10.34 -17.61 12.44
N ILE A 201 -10.73 -16.71 11.56
CA ILE A 201 -11.95 -15.87 11.72
C ILE A 201 -13.20 -16.62 11.28
N GLY A 202 -13.07 -17.65 10.42
CA GLY A 202 -14.21 -18.40 9.90
C GLY A 202 -14.89 -17.75 8.69
N ILE A 203 -14.16 -16.96 7.90
CA ILE A 203 -14.67 -16.42 6.63
C ILE A 203 -14.74 -17.54 5.60
N GLY A 204 -15.92 -17.75 5.00
CA GLY A 204 -16.16 -18.83 4.07
C GLY A 204 -15.31 -18.77 2.80
N SER A 205 -15.09 -19.94 2.21
CA SER A 205 -14.30 -20.09 0.97
C SER A 205 -14.93 -19.42 -0.25
N GLU A 206 -16.20 -19.11 -0.23
CA GLU A 206 -16.92 -18.44 -1.32
C GLU A 206 -16.34 -17.08 -1.70
N MET A 207 -15.79 -16.38 -0.72
CA MET A 207 -15.19 -15.04 -0.91
C MET A 207 -13.69 -15.07 -1.09
N PHE A 208 -13.07 -16.26 -1.08
CA PHE A 208 -11.62 -16.42 -1.11
C PHE A 208 -10.96 -15.66 -2.27
N LEU A 209 -11.51 -15.77 -3.47
CA LEU A 209 -10.94 -15.16 -4.67
C LEU A 209 -11.00 -13.62 -4.61
N THR A 210 -12.12 -13.05 -4.17
CA THR A 210 -12.28 -11.59 -4.05
C THR A 210 -11.32 -11.02 -3.01
N TRP A 211 -11.21 -11.70 -1.87
CA TRP A 211 -10.25 -11.33 -0.83
C TRP A 211 -8.81 -11.40 -1.35
N TRP A 212 -8.45 -12.49 -2.03
CA TRP A 212 -7.11 -12.66 -2.55
C TRP A 212 -6.73 -11.59 -3.58
N ILE A 213 -7.57 -11.36 -4.57
CA ILE A 213 -7.32 -10.37 -5.61
C ILE A 213 -7.18 -8.96 -4.99
N THR A 214 -8.07 -8.63 -4.05
CA THR A 214 -8.06 -7.28 -3.42
C THR A 214 -6.80 -7.06 -2.58
N LEU A 215 -6.44 -8.01 -1.70
CA LEU A 215 -5.23 -7.88 -0.88
C LEU A 215 -3.96 -7.97 -1.74
N TRP A 216 -3.94 -8.82 -2.76
CA TRP A 216 -2.84 -8.91 -3.72
C TRP A 216 -2.63 -7.59 -4.46
N ALA A 217 -3.69 -7.02 -5.03
CA ALA A 217 -3.62 -5.73 -5.72
C ALA A 217 -3.14 -4.61 -4.79
N THR A 218 -3.64 -4.57 -3.56
CA THR A 218 -3.24 -3.59 -2.55
C THR A 218 -1.77 -3.72 -2.18
N SER A 219 -1.30 -4.95 -1.91
CA SER A 219 0.10 -5.23 -1.61
C SER A 219 1.01 -4.91 -2.79
N PHE A 220 0.57 -5.20 -4.03
CA PHE A 220 1.34 -4.86 -5.22
C PHE A 220 1.43 -3.35 -5.44
N LEU A 221 0.36 -2.57 -5.26
CA LEU A 221 0.41 -1.11 -5.30
C LEU A 221 1.34 -0.55 -4.21
N ALA A 222 1.31 -1.11 -3.02
CA ALA A 222 2.25 -0.77 -1.96
C ALA A 222 3.71 -1.08 -2.35
N ASN A 223 3.96 -2.22 -3.01
CA ASN A 223 5.27 -2.54 -3.57
C ASN A 223 5.76 -1.50 -4.58
N LEU A 224 4.88 -1.01 -5.47
CA LEU A 224 5.25 0.03 -6.43
C LEU A 224 5.64 1.34 -5.72
N THR A 225 4.90 1.73 -4.69
CA THR A 225 5.25 2.92 -3.89
C THR A 225 6.57 2.73 -3.15
N GLY A 226 6.84 1.55 -2.60
CA GLY A 226 8.11 1.21 -1.98
C GLY A 226 9.30 1.23 -2.96
N LEU A 227 9.12 0.78 -4.21
CA LEU A 227 10.14 0.93 -5.26
C LEU A 227 10.45 2.41 -5.55
N VAL A 228 9.43 3.27 -5.60
CA VAL A 228 9.62 4.72 -5.78
C VAL A 228 10.42 5.30 -4.62
N LEU A 229 10.11 4.92 -3.37
CA LEU A 229 10.90 5.32 -2.20
C LEU A 229 12.34 4.85 -2.27
N SER A 230 12.54 3.57 -2.61
CA SER A 230 13.86 2.96 -2.77
C SER A 230 14.72 3.66 -3.82
N GLN A 231 14.09 4.19 -4.86
CA GLN A 231 14.77 4.97 -5.89
C GLN A 231 15.05 6.40 -5.46
N SER A 232 14.14 7.03 -4.71
CA SER A 232 14.19 8.46 -4.38
C SER A 232 15.14 8.76 -3.23
N LEU A 233 15.18 7.88 -2.22
CA LEU A 233 15.96 8.09 -1.01
C LEU A 233 17.38 7.49 -1.11
N ASN A 234 18.34 8.14 -0.46
CA ASN A 234 19.75 7.74 -0.50
C ASN A 234 20.19 6.88 0.71
N SER A 235 19.36 6.78 1.73
CA SER A 235 19.66 6.06 2.97
C SER A 235 18.57 5.04 3.27
N ILE A 236 18.97 3.83 3.66
CA ILE A 236 18.04 2.78 4.12
C ILE A 236 17.29 3.24 5.37
N VAL A 237 17.95 3.95 6.28
CA VAL A 237 17.34 4.50 7.50
C VAL A 237 16.24 5.49 7.15
N ALA A 238 16.47 6.38 6.18
CA ALA A 238 15.45 7.33 5.72
C ALA A 238 14.21 6.62 5.13
N ILE A 239 14.41 5.51 4.44
CA ILE A 239 13.30 4.70 3.90
C ILE A 239 12.44 4.16 5.04
N TYR A 240 13.03 3.54 6.06
CA TYR A 240 12.29 2.99 7.19
C TYR A 240 11.55 4.03 8.02
N ILE A 241 12.06 5.25 8.12
CA ILE A 241 11.35 6.37 8.75
C ILE A 241 10.15 6.82 7.89
N THR A 242 10.28 6.76 6.57
CA THR A 242 9.23 7.20 5.64
C THR A 242 8.07 6.21 5.55
N ILE A 243 8.28 4.91 5.76
CA ILE A 243 7.21 3.90 5.72
C ILE A 243 6.06 4.21 6.70
N PRO A 244 6.29 4.40 8.01
CA PRO A 244 5.23 4.82 8.93
C PRO A 244 4.56 6.14 8.53
N LEU A 245 5.32 7.10 8.03
CA LEU A 245 4.79 8.39 7.58
C LEU A 245 3.80 8.23 6.42
N LEU A 246 4.00 7.25 5.54
CA LEU A 246 3.06 6.92 4.46
C LEU A 246 1.86 6.10 4.95
N LEU A 247 2.04 5.26 5.97
CA LEU A 247 0.96 4.43 6.50
C LEU A 247 -0.05 5.24 7.33
N ILE A 248 0.41 6.24 8.08
CA ILE A 248 -0.48 7.05 8.94
C ILE A 248 -1.63 7.70 8.13
N PRO A 249 -1.40 8.39 7.01
CA PRO A 249 -2.50 8.91 6.20
C PRO A 249 -3.43 7.82 5.66
N GLN A 250 -2.91 6.66 5.30
CA GLN A 250 -3.72 5.54 4.82
C GLN A 250 -4.63 4.98 5.91
N ILE A 251 -4.16 4.92 7.15
CA ILE A 251 -4.94 4.50 8.31
C ILE A 251 -6.03 5.52 8.62
N LEU A 252 -5.69 6.81 8.67
CA LEU A 252 -6.62 7.87 9.05
C LEU A 252 -7.72 8.10 7.98
N LEU A 253 -7.34 8.08 6.71
CA LEU A 253 -8.24 8.39 5.59
C LEU A 253 -8.94 7.14 5.01
N CYS A 254 -8.82 5.99 5.65
CA CYS A 254 -9.57 4.79 5.29
C CYS A 254 -11.08 4.88 5.65
N GLY A 255 -11.45 5.81 6.56
CA GLY A 255 -12.84 6.06 6.94
C GLY A 255 -13.34 5.23 8.12
N LEU A 256 -12.53 4.31 8.68
CA LEU A 256 -12.88 3.54 9.87
C LEU A 256 -12.43 4.24 11.16
N VAL A 257 -11.19 4.72 11.19
CA VAL A 257 -10.59 5.33 12.39
C VAL A 257 -11.16 6.72 12.63
N VAL A 258 -11.24 7.52 11.58
CA VAL A 258 -11.85 8.84 11.60
C VAL A 258 -12.98 8.86 10.57
N LYS A 259 -14.19 9.14 11.02
CA LYS A 259 -15.32 9.31 10.12
C LYS A 259 -15.09 10.57 9.28
N PHE A 260 -15.42 10.50 7.99
CA PHE A 260 -15.23 11.65 7.08
C PHE A 260 -16.03 12.88 7.51
N ASP A 261 -17.17 12.68 8.15
CA ASP A 261 -18.02 13.76 8.68
C ASP A 261 -17.37 14.51 9.87
N ASP A 262 -16.49 13.84 10.60
CA ASP A 262 -15.77 14.39 11.77
C ASP A 262 -14.44 15.06 11.37
N LEU A 263 -14.03 14.96 10.10
CA LEU A 263 -12.85 15.65 9.59
C LEU A 263 -13.03 17.17 9.59
N SER A 264 -11.92 17.90 9.75
CA SER A 264 -11.91 19.36 9.70
C SER A 264 -12.67 19.88 8.49
N ARG A 265 -13.55 20.87 8.70
CA ARG A 265 -14.37 21.50 7.65
C ARG A 265 -13.56 22.11 6.49
N SER A 266 -12.27 22.36 6.68
CA SER A 266 -11.36 22.81 5.63
C SER A 266 -10.91 21.65 4.72
N ALA A 267 -10.96 20.41 5.19
CA ALA A 267 -10.49 19.23 4.47
C ALA A 267 -11.64 18.44 3.82
N SER A 268 -12.87 18.63 4.29
CA SER A 268 -14.05 17.90 3.81
C SER A 268 -15.24 18.82 3.64
N SER A 269 -15.93 18.72 2.52
CA SER A 269 -17.31 19.24 2.40
C SER A 269 -18.25 18.14 2.92
N ARG A 270 -19.35 18.52 3.59
CA ARG A 270 -20.37 17.59 4.08
C ARG A 270 -20.73 16.57 3.00
N ASN A 271 -20.73 15.29 3.35
CA ASN A 271 -21.12 14.16 2.51
C ASN A 271 -20.20 13.83 1.31
N ILE A 272 -19.00 14.38 1.24
CA ILE A 272 -18.04 14.08 0.18
C ILE A 272 -16.73 13.60 0.80
N VAL A 273 -16.24 12.48 0.30
CA VAL A 273 -14.90 11.98 0.67
C VAL A 273 -13.86 13.02 0.29
N PRO A 274 -12.90 13.35 1.18
CA PRO A 274 -11.82 14.26 0.83
C PRO A 274 -11.08 13.78 -0.42
N LEU A 275 -10.73 14.71 -1.31
CA LEU A 275 -10.02 14.38 -2.57
C LEU A 275 -8.74 13.56 -2.31
N ILE A 276 -8.05 13.83 -1.21
CA ILE A 276 -6.87 13.06 -0.78
C ILE A 276 -7.24 11.60 -0.48
N GLY A 277 -8.42 11.35 0.13
CA GLY A 277 -8.92 10.01 0.41
C GLY A 277 -9.21 9.20 -0.85
N GLU A 278 -9.57 9.86 -1.97
CA GLU A 278 -9.82 9.19 -3.25
C GLU A 278 -8.54 8.60 -3.87
N VAL A 279 -7.38 9.16 -3.57
CA VAL A 279 -6.09 8.69 -4.10
C VAL A 279 -5.52 7.51 -3.28
N ILE A 280 -6.09 7.22 -2.10
CA ILE A 280 -5.55 6.23 -1.17
C ILE A 280 -6.03 4.81 -1.52
N PRO A 281 -5.12 3.89 -1.91
CA PRO A 281 -5.51 2.53 -2.31
C PRO A 281 -6.13 1.71 -1.17
N SER A 282 -5.65 1.89 0.07
CA SER A 282 -6.16 1.14 1.24
C SER A 282 -7.63 1.44 1.53
N ARG A 283 -8.11 2.66 1.27
CA ARG A 283 -9.53 3.00 1.38
C ARG A 283 -10.38 2.19 0.41
N TRP A 284 -9.98 2.16 -0.86
CA TRP A 284 -10.73 1.42 -1.89
C TRP A 284 -10.73 -0.10 -1.62
N ALA A 285 -9.59 -0.63 -1.18
CA ALA A 285 -9.48 -2.03 -0.81
C ALA A 285 -10.38 -2.38 0.39
N PHE A 286 -10.39 -1.52 1.41
CA PHE A 286 -11.25 -1.68 2.58
C PHE A 286 -12.73 -1.62 2.20
N GLU A 287 -13.15 -0.62 1.44
CA GLU A 287 -14.52 -0.45 0.97
C GLU A 287 -14.98 -1.65 0.13
N ALA A 288 -14.13 -2.15 -0.78
CA ALA A 288 -14.41 -3.32 -1.59
C ALA A 288 -14.61 -4.57 -0.73
N LEU A 289 -13.70 -4.84 0.22
CA LEU A 289 -13.78 -6.03 1.07
C LEU A 289 -14.96 -5.97 2.04
N VAL A 290 -15.25 -4.81 2.63
CA VAL A 290 -16.41 -4.64 3.51
C VAL A 290 -17.68 -4.83 2.73
N THR A 291 -17.80 -4.19 1.57
CA THR A 291 -19.00 -4.32 0.72
C THR A 291 -19.23 -5.77 0.29
N GLU A 292 -18.16 -6.45 -0.13
CA GLU A 292 -18.25 -7.86 -0.53
C GLU A 292 -18.63 -8.75 0.64
N GLN A 293 -18.01 -8.57 1.81
CA GLN A 293 -18.27 -9.35 3.00
C GLN A 293 -19.73 -9.23 3.48
N PHE A 294 -20.28 -8.02 3.47
CA PHE A 294 -21.65 -7.79 3.94
C PHE A 294 -22.71 -8.02 2.88
N ARG A 295 -22.36 -8.00 1.58
CA ARG A 295 -23.29 -8.23 0.48
C ARG A 295 -23.39 -9.71 0.09
N ASN A 296 -22.24 -10.38 -0.07
CA ASN A 296 -22.14 -11.68 -0.72
C ASN A 296 -21.90 -12.85 0.23
N ASN A 297 -21.82 -12.60 1.55
CA ASN A 297 -21.81 -13.67 2.55
C ASN A 297 -23.07 -14.56 2.36
N SER A 298 -22.91 -15.87 2.48
CA SER A 298 -23.97 -16.87 2.27
C SER A 298 -25.25 -16.55 3.02
N TYR A 299 -25.16 -16.07 4.25
CA TYR A 299 -26.32 -15.64 5.04
C TYR A 299 -26.89 -14.31 4.55
N ASN A 300 -26.06 -13.29 4.45
CA ASN A 300 -26.51 -11.94 4.14
C ASN A 300 -27.07 -11.83 2.73
N ARG A 301 -26.54 -12.54 1.74
CA ARG A 301 -27.02 -12.55 0.36
C ARG A 301 -28.52 -12.84 0.27
N LEU A 302 -29.06 -13.66 1.18
CA LEU A 302 -30.46 -13.97 1.22
C LEU A 302 -31.33 -12.78 1.62
N PHE A 303 -30.85 -11.94 2.51
CA PHE A 303 -31.61 -10.88 3.15
C PHE A 303 -31.16 -9.47 2.76
N PHE A 304 -30.00 -9.34 2.10
CA PHE A 304 -29.32 -8.07 1.84
C PHE A 304 -30.22 -6.97 1.27
N THR A 305 -31.03 -7.29 0.28
CA THR A 305 -31.89 -6.29 -0.38
C THR A 305 -32.93 -5.69 0.58
N VAL A 306 -33.51 -6.51 1.42
CA VAL A 306 -34.52 -6.05 2.40
C VAL A 306 -33.86 -5.34 3.58
N GLU A 307 -32.76 -5.88 4.08
CA GLU A 307 -31.99 -5.27 5.16
C GLU A 307 -31.43 -3.91 4.75
N LYS A 308 -30.87 -3.78 3.54
CA LYS A 308 -30.39 -2.51 2.99
C LYS A 308 -31.48 -1.44 2.99
N GLU A 309 -32.66 -1.75 2.49
CA GLU A 309 -33.77 -0.80 2.45
C GLU A 309 -34.26 -0.42 3.86
N LYS A 310 -34.29 -1.39 4.77
CA LYS A 310 -34.58 -1.14 6.19
C LYS A 310 -33.55 -0.19 6.82
N PHE A 311 -32.26 -0.49 6.67
CA PHE A 311 -31.18 0.35 7.20
C PHE A 311 -31.20 1.75 6.61
N LEU A 312 -31.42 1.91 5.32
CA LEU A 312 -31.56 3.22 4.69
C LEU A 312 -32.72 4.01 5.28
N ALA A 313 -33.89 3.38 5.47
CA ALA A 313 -35.04 4.04 6.08
C ALA A 313 -34.71 4.48 7.54
N GLN A 314 -34.03 3.63 8.30
CA GLN A 314 -33.60 3.95 9.67
C GLN A 314 -32.55 5.06 9.73
N TYR A 315 -31.57 5.05 8.81
CA TYR A 315 -30.55 6.09 8.71
C TYR A 315 -31.17 7.46 8.42
N TYR A 316 -32.01 7.51 7.38
CA TYR A 316 -32.69 8.75 7.03
C TYR A 316 -33.61 9.27 8.14
N ARG A 317 -34.21 8.38 8.92
CA ARG A 317 -35.04 8.75 10.07
C ARG A 317 -34.23 9.24 11.26
N ASN A 318 -33.23 8.46 11.70
CA ASN A 318 -32.57 8.67 13.01
C ASN A 318 -31.34 9.58 12.94
N VAL A 319 -30.75 9.76 11.74
CA VAL A 319 -29.53 10.57 11.57
C VAL A 319 -29.84 11.78 10.70
N HIS A 320 -30.26 11.54 9.47
CA HIS A 320 -30.38 12.61 8.49
C HIS A 320 -31.56 13.59 8.80
N ALA A 321 -32.69 13.05 9.28
CA ALA A 321 -33.82 13.91 9.68
C ALA A 321 -33.46 14.80 10.89
N ASP A 322 -32.74 14.27 11.86
CA ASP A 322 -32.28 15.04 13.04
C ASP A 322 -31.30 16.15 12.64
N GLU A 323 -30.38 15.86 11.70
CA GLU A 323 -29.48 16.89 11.16
C GLU A 323 -30.24 18.01 10.44
N VAL A 324 -31.23 17.67 9.62
CA VAL A 324 -32.04 18.65 8.91
C VAL A 324 -32.87 19.48 9.91
N ARG A 325 -33.44 18.86 10.98
CA ARG A 325 -34.10 19.59 12.08
C ARG A 325 -33.15 20.58 12.76
N SER A 326 -31.92 20.16 13.03
CA SER A 326 -30.92 21.05 13.62
C SER A 326 -30.58 22.25 12.72
N LEU A 327 -30.52 22.01 11.40
CA LEU A 327 -30.34 23.09 10.42
C LEU A 327 -31.54 24.03 10.35
N ILE A 328 -32.77 23.51 10.39
CA ILE A 328 -34.00 24.33 10.44
C ILE A 328 -34.00 25.21 11.69
N ASN A 329 -33.69 24.63 12.85
CA ASN A 329 -33.62 25.40 14.09
C ASN A 329 -32.54 26.49 14.08
N SER A 330 -31.42 26.25 13.36
CA SER A 330 -30.35 27.24 13.20
C SER A 330 -30.73 28.45 12.34
N LEU A 331 -31.77 28.34 11.50
CA LEU A 331 -32.27 29.47 10.71
C LEU A 331 -32.77 30.63 11.58
N ASN A 332 -33.30 30.31 12.76
CA ASN A 332 -33.86 31.28 13.68
C ASN A 332 -32.77 31.98 14.51
N LEU A 333 -31.55 31.39 14.59
CA LEU A 333 -30.47 31.84 15.47
C LEU A 333 -29.46 32.78 14.78
N ILE A 334 -29.26 32.66 13.44
CA ILE A 334 -28.21 33.41 12.72
C ILE A 334 -28.76 34.05 11.44
N PRO A 335 -29.16 35.33 11.48
CA PRO A 335 -29.78 36.04 10.32
C PRO A 335 -28.87 36.15 9.10
N GLU A 336 -27.57 36.36 9.31
CA GLU A 336 -26.60 36.62 8.20
C GLU A 336 -26.39 35.42 7.26
N LYS A 337 -26.67 34.19 7.69
CA LYS A 337 -26.51 32.99 6.89
C LYS A 337 -27.81 32.41 6.33
N ARG A 338 -28.91 33.17 6.48
CA ARG A 338 -30.26 32.70 6.20
C ARG A 338 -30.46 32.22 4.77
N GLU A 339 -29.99 32.95 3.79
CA GLU A 339 -30.18 32.57 2.37
C GLU A 339 -29.42 31.28 1.98
N LYS A 340 -28.17 31.14 2.42
CA LYS A 340 -27.34 29.97 2.17
C LYS A 340 -27.93 28.71 2.88
N ASN A 341 -28.34 28.88 4.12
CA ASN A 341 -28.93 27.79 4.90
C ASN A 341 -30.28 27.38 4.31
N THR A 342 -31.10 28.29 3.82
CA THR A 342 -32.39 27.99 3.17
C THR A 342 -32.19 27.13 1.93
N ARG A 343 -31.24 27.43 1.06
CA ARG A 343 -30.93 26.59 -0.12
C ARG A 343 -30.46 25.20 0.30
N THR A 344 -29.60 25.10 1.30
CA THR A 344 -29.13 23.83 1.82
C THR A 344 -30.28 22.99 2.37
N ILE A 345 -31.17 23.59 3.19
CA ILE A 345 -32.34 22.91 3.74
C ILE A 345 -33.28 22.40 2.63
N HIS A 346 -33.53 23.21 1.61
CA HIS A 346 -34.37 22.75 0.48
C HIS A 346 -33.75 21.55 -0.26
N ASN A 347 -32.45 21.52 -0.44
CA ASN A 347 -31.77 20.38 -1.04
C ASN A 347 -31.86 19.13 -0.16
N GLU A 348 -31.65 19.27 1.15
CA GLU A 348 -31.73 18.15 2.09
C GLU A 348 -33.19 17.63 2.22
N LEU A 349 -34.17 18.52 2.25
CA LEU A 349 -35.60 18.12 2.20
C LEU A 349 -35.94 17.38 0.91
N ALA A 350 -35.35 17.73 -0.22
CA ALA A 350 -35.53 17.01 -1.48
C ALA A 350 -34.89 15.61 -1.44
N VAL A 351 -33.79 15.42 -0.70
CA VAL A 351 -33.21 14.10 -0.45
C VAL A 351 -34.12 13.29 0.45
N LEU A 352 -34.59 13.86 1.56
CA LEU A 352 -35.51 13.19 2.50
C LEU A 352 -36.85 12.81 1.85
N SER A 353 -37.41 13.68 1.00
CA SER A 353 -38.68 13.37 0.29
C SER A 353 -38.55 12.15 -0.61
N ARG A 354 -37.42 12.03 -1.32
CA ARG A 354 -37.09 10.86 -2.15
C ARG A 354 -36.90 9.60 -1.29
N ALA A 355 -36.18 9.74 -0.18
CA ALA A 355 -35.96 8.63 0.76
C ALA A 355 -37.27 8.16 1.40
N ALA A 356 -38.16 9.06 1.79
CA ALA A 356 -39.45 8.79 2.37
C ALA A 356 -40.51 8.38 1.34
N ARG A 357 -40.23 8.61 0.04
CA ARG A 357 -41.19 8.40 -1.09
C ARG A 357 -42.47 9.22 -0.93
N ILE A 358 -42.33 10.47 -0.51
CA ILE A 358 -43.42 11.44 -0.38
C ILE A 358 -43.24 12.59 -1.37
N ALA A 359 -44.27 13.42 -1.53
CA ALA A 359 -44.19 14.61 -2.35
C ALA A 359 -43.12 15.57 -1.86
N PRO A 360 -42.40 16.26 -2.77
CA PRO A 360 -41.33 17.22 -2.38
C PRO A 360 -41.92 18.38 -1.57
N TYR A 361 -41.09 18.96 -0.71
CA TYR A 361 -41.47 20.12 0.09
C TYR A 361 -41.96 21.29 -0.77
N THR A 362 -43.03 21.92 -0.34
CA THR A 362 -43.56 23.14 -0.96
C THR A 362 -43.65 24.24 0.10
N SER A 363 -43.39 25.49 -0.32
CA SER A 363 -43.41 26.66 0.57
C SER A 363 -44.77 26.97 1.23
N LYS A 364 -45.82 26.20 0.92
CA LYS A 364 -47.16 26.33 1.53
C LYS A 364 -47.27 25.70 2.90
N GLU A 365 -46.31 24.89 3.27
CA GLU A 365 -46.29 24.13 4.54
C GLU A 365 -45.10 24.57 5.41
N SER A 366 -45.23 24.49 6.76
CA SER A 366 -44.11 24.75 7.66
C SER A 366 -43.07 23.63 7.60
N TYR A 367 -41.81 23.98 7.81
CA TYR A 367 -40.71 22.98 7.83
C TYR A 367 -40.97 21.87 8.86
N GLU A 368 -41.48 22.22 10.05
CA GLU A 368 -41.75 21.27 11.14
C GLU A 368 -42.83 20.27 10.75
N SER A 369 -43.99 20.77 10.22
CA SER A 369 -45.06 19.90 9.76
C SER A 369 -44.64 18.95 8.66
N TYR A 370 -43.77 19.42 7.73
CA TYR A 370 -43.23 18.59 6.68
C TYR A 370 -42.26 17.52 7.23
N MET A 371 -41.40 17.90 8.16
CA MET A 371 -40.47 16.95 8.82
C MET A 371 -41.22 15.84 9.58
N ASP A 372 -42.31 16.16 10.25
CA ASP A 372 -43.15 15.14 10.93
C ASP A 372 -43.77 14.14 9.95
N LYS A 373 -44.16 14.63 8.76
CA LYS A 373 -44.65 13.73 7.67
C LYS A 373 -43.51 12.85 7.14
N VAL A 374 -42.31 13.38 6.94
CA VAL A 374 -41.12 12.65 6.52
C VAL A 374 -40.81 11.53 7.53
N GLU A 375 -40.73 11.87 8.81
CA GLU A 375 -40.41 10.91 9.87
C GLU A 375 -41.46 9.81 9.98
N LYS A 376 -42.75 10.15 9.92
CA LYS A 376 -43.84 9.17 9.93
C LYS A 376 -43.74 8.23 8.74
N ALA A 377 -43.47 8.76 7.54
CA ALA A 377 -43.33 7.94 6.32
C ALA A 377 -42.11 7.01 6.39
N LEU A 378 -40.98 7.50 6.90
CA LEU A 378 -39.76 6.71 7.10
C LEU A 378 -39.96 5.62 8.18
N HIS A 379 -40.70 5.94 9.24
CA HIS A 379 -41.07 4.95 10.28
C HIS A 379 -41.91 3.82 9.66
N THR A 380 -43.02 4.15 9.00
CA THR A 380 -43.89 3.16 8.32
C THR A 380 -43.09 2.33 7.32
N ARG A 381 -42.15 2.96 6.59
CA ARG A 381 -41.30 2.24 5.63
C ARG A 381 -40.37 1.27 6.34
N SER A 382 -39.74 1.65 7.44
CA SER A 382 -38.88 0.79 8.24
C SER A 382 -39.63 -0.42 8.79
N ASP A 383 -40.86 -0.20 9.28
CA ASP A 383 -41.71 -1.26 9.86
C ASP A 383 -42.16 -2.26 8.77
N ASN A 384 -42.53 -1.75 7.59
CA ASN A 384 -42.86 -2.57 6.44
C ASN A 384 -41.72 -3.48 6.01
N PHE A 385 -40.45 -2.94 5.97
CA PHE A 385 -39.27 -3.75 5.66
C PHE A 385 -38.92 -4.72 6.78
N THR A 386 -39.22 -4.39 8.04
CA THR A 386 -39.03 -5.31 9.16
C THR A 386 -39.98 -6.49 9.05
N ALA A 387 -41.26 -6.24 8.75
CA ALA A 387 -42.26 -7.30 8.51
C ALA A 387 -41.90 -8.16 7.28
N LEU A 388 -41.42 -7.53 6.22
CA LEU A 388 -40.98 -8.25 5.01
C LEU A 388 -39.76 -9.13 5.29
N LEU A 389 -38.81 -8.65 6.12
CA LEU A 389 -37.64 -9.42 6.54
C LEU A 389 -38.04 -10.67 7.34
N GLU A 390 -38.96 -10.51 8.29
CA GLU A 390 -39.47 -11.64 9.07
C GLU A 390 -40.22 -12.65 8.21
N LYS A 391 -41.01 -12.17 7.26
CA LYS A 391 -41.71 -13.04 6.30
C LYS A 391 -40.71 -13.85 5.48
N LYS A 392 -39.72 -13.18 4.90
CA LYS A 392 -38.66 -13.82 4.10
C LYS A 392 -37.83 -14.82 4.92
N ARG A 393 -37.56 -14.50 6.20
CA ARG A 393 -36.88 -15.42 7.11
C ARG A 393 -37.69 -16.70 7.35
N LYS A 394 -39.02 -16.57 7.53
CA LYS A 394 -39.91 -17.72 7.68
C LYS A 394 -39.96 -18.57 6.40
N GLU A 395 -40.00 -17.93 5.24
CA GLU A 395 -39.99 -18.63 3.94
C GLU A 395 -38.71 -19.47 3.79
N VAL A 396 -37.55 -18.87 4.05
CA VAL A 396 -36.24 -19.56 3.99
C VAL A 396 -36.14 -20.71 5.00
N ILE A 397 -36.67 -20.52 6.22
CA ILE A 397 -36.74 -21.61 7.23
C ILE A 397 -37.66 -22.74 6.78
N GLN A 398 -38.78 -22.45 6.12
CA GLN A 398 -39.68 -23.46 5.59
C GLN A 398 -39.06 -24.26 4.43
N GLU A 399 -38.28 -23.59 3.57
CA GLU A 399 -37.61 -24.22 2.43
C GLU A 399 -36.43 -25.09 2.81
N HIS A 400 -35.60 -24.63 3.72
CA HIS A 400 -34.25 -25.21 4.00
C HIS A 400 -34.07 -25.72 5.43
N GLY A 401 -35.00 -25.42 6.33
CA GLY A 401 -34.90 -25.73 7.75
C GLY A 401 -34.09 -24.72 8.60
N SER A 402 -34.41 -24.69 9.88
CA SER A 402 -33.75 -23.78 10.82
C SER A 402 -32.30 -24.11 11.06
N GLU A 403 -31.91 -25.39 11.02
CA GLU A 403 -30.54 -25.85 11.22
C GLU A 403 -29.61 -25.39 10.08
N TRP A 404 -30.09 -25.50 8.84
CA TRP A 404 -29.36 -25.02 7.67
C TRP A 404 -29.07 -23.49 7.77
N LEU A 405 -30.09 -22.69 8.14
CA LEU A 405 -29.88 -21.25 8.32
C LEU A 405 -28.90 -20.93 9.43
N ASN A 406 -28.86 -21.74 10.49
CA ASN A 406 -27.89 -21.58 11.58
C ASN A 406 -26.47 -22.01 11.18
N THR A 407 -26.30 -22.97 10.26
CA THR A 407 -24.98 -23.30 9.72
C THR A 407 -24.39 -22.18 8.88
N LEU A 408 -25.23 -21.41 8.16
CA LEU A 408 -24.78 -20.25 7.39
C LEU A 408 -24.34 -19.05 8.27
N LYS A 409 -24.74 -19.03 9.53
CA LYS A 409 -24.32 -17.98 10.50
C LYS A 409 -22.96 -18.26 11.13
N LYS A 410 -22.54 -19.52 11.11
CA LYS A 410 -21.24 -19.93 11.64
C LYS A 410 -20.11 -19.64 10.65
#